data_b6f2d6b8233c28dc883a392e2a97503a
#
_entry.id   b6f2d6b8233c28dc883a392e2a97503a
#
_cell.length_a   1.000
_cell.length_b   1.000
_cell.length_c   1.000
_cell.angle_alpha   90.00
_cell.angle_beta   90.00
_cell.angle_gamma   90.00
#
_symmetry.space_group_name_H-M   'P 1'
#
loop_
_entity.id
_entity.type
_entity.pdbx_description
1 polymer ?
#
loop_
_entity_poly.entity_id
_entity_poly.type
_entity_poly.pdbx_seq_one_letter_code
_entity_poly.pdbx_strand_id
1 'polypeptide(L)'
;MKKFCFLLLIATLLFSCKQGGQQNKKNDDKPVITVTIEPLRYFTEAIAGDRFTVVSMVPKGTSPETYDPTPQQLVELARSKAYFRIGYIGFEQTWTDKLTDNAPHLQFFDMSQGVDLIYDNTHVHHHAANEKEHQHAIGVEPHIWNSAVNAQIIAGNILSALRNIDKGNEDFYLERYNTLCRKIEHTDSLIRQTLATPGADHAFMIYHPALSYFARDYGLHQISIEEGGKEPSPAHLKALIDLCQAEDVRVIFVQPEFDKRNAETIAQQTGTKVIPINPLSYDWEEEMLNVAKALAPQAATK
;
A
#
# COMPACT_ATOMS: atom_id res chain seq x y z
N MET A 1 -22.52 -25.27 79.56
CA MET A 1 -21.94 -24.08 78.92
C MET A 1 -20.93 -24.42 77.83
N LYS A 2 -21.17 -25.40 76.96
CA LYS A 2 -20.24 -25.78 75.84
C LYS A 2 -20.92 -25.94 74.47
N LYS A 3 -22.18 -25.47 74.29
CA LYS A 3 -22.91 -25.62 73.04
C LYS A 3 -23.28 -24.31 72.36
N PHE A 4 -22.85 -23.16 72.90
CA PHE A 4 -23.17 -21.83 72.36
C PHE A 4 -22.05 -21.15 71.54
N CYS A 5 -20.84 -21.68 71.55
CA CYS A 5 -19.71 -21.15 70.79
C CYS A 5 -19.57 -21.72 69.36
N PHE A 6 -20.37 -22.71 68.95
CA PHE A 6 -20.20 -23.37 67.65
C PHE A 6 -21.08 -22.79 66.54
N LEU A 7 -22.05 -21.96 66.94
CA LEU A 7 -22.98 -21.36 65.97
C LEU A 7 -22.58 -19.97 65.48
N LEU A 8 -21.54 -19.38 66.08
CA LEU A 8 -21.04 -18.02 65.68
C LEU A 8 -19.89 -18.09 64.68
N LEU A 9 -19.35 -19.28 64.39
CA LEU A 9 -18.19 -19.45 63.47
C LEU A 9 -18.61 -19.81 62.03
N ILE A 10 -19.90 -20.07 61.79
CA ILE A 10 -20.41 -20.42 60.46
C ILE A 10 -20.98 -19.20 59.73
N ALA A 11 -21.21 -18.05 60.40
CA ALA A 11 -21.81 -16.87 59.81
C ALA A 11 -20.79 -15.91 59.12
N THR A 12 -19.46 -16.18 59.22
CA THR A 12 -18.43 -15.30 58.63
C THR A 12 -17.83 -15.82 57.33
N LEU A 13 -18.27 -16.96 56.83
CA LEU A 13 -17.74 -17.56 55.57
C LEU A 13 -18.58 -17.35 54.31
N LEU A 14 -19.63 -16.52 54.35
CA LEU A 14 -20.50 -16.27 53.18
C LEU A 14 -20.38 -14.89 52.58
N PHE A 15 -19.41 -14.09 52.95
CA PHE A 15 -19.22 -12.72 52.35
C PHE A 15 -17.91 -12.56 51.57
N SER A 16 -17.35 -13.66 51.06
CA SER A 16 -16.19 -13.58 50.18
C SER A 16 -16.51 -14.20 48.81
N CYS A 17 -17.41 -13.58 48.07
CA CYS A 17 -17.59 -13.90 46.64
C CYS A 17 -18.01 -12.66 45.87
N LYS A 18 -17.19 -12.38 44.84
CA LYS A 18 -17.45 -11.51 43.71
C LYS A 18 -17.16 -10.02 43.87
N GLN A 19 -15.89 -9.70 43.84
CA GLN A 19 -15.44 -8.61 42.99
C GLN A 19 -14.52 -9.22 41.91
N GLY A 20 -15.10 -10.04 41.04
CA GLY A 20 -14.56 -10.27 39.71
C GLY A 20 -14.73 -8.95 38.97
N GLY A 21 -13.65 -8.19 38.86
CA GLY A 21 -13.59 -7.03 37.99
C GLY A 21 -14.00 -7.52 36.59
N GLN A 22 -15.21 -7.16 36.16
CA GLN A 22 -15.49 -7.00 34.75
C GLN A 22 -14.46 -5.97 34.26
N GLN A 23 -13.36 -6.46 33.69
CA GLN A 23 -12.69 -5.71 32.66
C GLN A 23 -13.76 -5.46 31.61
N ASN A 24 -14.43 -4.30 31.69
CA ASN A 24 -15.04 -3.69 30.54
C ASN A 24 -13.91 -3.64 29.47
N LYS A 25 -13.84 -4.64 28.60
CA LYS A 25 -13.40 -4.40 27.24
C LYS A 25 -14.36 -3.31 26.76
N LYS A 26 -13.97 -2.06 26.84
CA LYS A 26 -14.46 -1.05 25.91
C LYS A 26 -14.18 -1.68 24.55
N ASN A 27 -15.16 -2.30 23.95
CA ASN A 27 -15.23 -2.39 22.52
C ASN A 27 -15.16 -0.93 22.09
N ASP A 28 -14.02 -0.51 21.63
CA ASP A 28 -13.89 0.76 20.93
C ASP A 28 -14.68 0.56 19.63
N ASP A 29 -15.97 0.86 19.66
CA ASP A 29 -16.89 0.87 18.51
C ASP A 29 -16.57 2.06 17.59
N LYS A 30 -15.27 2.24 17.28
CA LYS A 30 -14.82 3.24 16.33
C LYS A 30 -15.34 2.86 14.95
N PRO A 31 -15.88 3.82 14.21
CA PRO A 31 -16.28 3.56 12.83
C PRO A 31 -15.07 3.09 12.02
N VAL A 32 -15.31 2.16 11.10
CA VAL A 32 -14.26 1.56 10.29
C VAL A 32 -14.18 2.26 8.94
N ILE A 33 -12.96 2.56 8.50
CA ILE A 33 -12.63 2.89 7.12
C ILE A 33 -11.85 1.70 6.56
N THR A 34 -12.31 1.15 5.45
CA THR A 34 -11.53 0.18 4.70
C THR A 34 -10.74 0.89 3.60
N VAL A 35 -9.51 0.45 3.38
CA VAL A 35 -8.65 0.91 2.29
C VAL A 35 -8.20 -0.31 1.47
N THR A 36 -7.75 -0.12 0.23
CA THR A 36 -7.34 -1.26 -0.60
C THR A 36 -6.02 -1.87 -0.13
N ILE A 37 -5.01 -1.05 0.13
CA ILE A 37 -3.61 -1.46 0.35
C ILE A 37 -3.00 -0.80 1.58
N GLU A 38 -1.93 -1.40 2.10
CA GLU A 38 -1.22 -0.93 3.29
C GLU A 38 -0.67 0.51 3.19
N PRO A 39 -0.11 0.99 2.05
CA PRO A 39 0.27 2.41 1.93
C PRO A 39 -0.91 3.37 2.13
N LEU A 40 -2.10 3.05 1.60
CA LEU A 40 -3.30 3.85 1.87
C LEU A 40 -3.71 3.80 3.34
N ARG A 41 -3.50 2.66 4.02
CA ARG A 41 -3.74 2.56 5.46
C ARG A 41 -2.82 3.50 6.23
N TYR A 42 -1.54 3.52 5.90
CA TYR A 42 -0.59 4.44 6.51
C TYR A 42 -1.04 5.91 6.39
N PHE A 43 -1.33 6.38 5.17
CA PHE A 43 -1.77 7.77 4.94
C PHE A 43 -3.10 8.07 5.65
N THR A 44 -4.06 7.13 5.61
CA THR A 44 -5.36 7.30 6.24
C THR A 44 -5.25 7.36 7.76
N GLU A 45 -4.51 6.46 8.40
CA GLU A 45 -4.27 6.47 9.86
C GLU A 45 -3.51 7.72 10.30
N ALA A 46 -2.55 8.18 9.49
CA ALA A 46 -1.81 9.40 9.77
C ALA A 46 -2.74 10.62 9.90
N ILE A 47 -3.79 10.72 9.09
CA ILE A 47 -4.74 11.85 9.11
C ILE A 47 -5.94 11.57 10.03
N ALA A 48 -6.53 10.38 9.97
CA ALA A 48 -7.70 10.00 10.75
C ALA A 48 -7.41 9.91 12.27
N GLY A 49 -6.17 9.60 12.63
CA GLY A 49 -5.75 9.44 14.03
C GLY A 49 -6.53 8.34 14.73
N ASP A 50 -7.04 8.64 15.90
CA ASP A 50 -7.81 7.72 16.74
C ASP A 50 -9.33 7.78 16.51
N ARG A 51 -9.81 8.54 15.53
CA ARG A 51 -11.24 8.72 15.23
C ARG A 51 -11.85 7.52 14.51
N PHE A 52 -11.04 6.80 13.75
CA PHE A 52 -11.45 5.63 12.98
C PHE A 52 -10.52 4.45 13.23
N THR A 53 -11.06 3.25 13.03
CA THR A 53 -10.25 2.06 12.81
C THR A 53 -10.05 1.93 11.31
N VAL A 54 -8.80 1.82 10.85
CA VAL A 54 -8.49 1.68 9.42
C VAL A 54 -8.01 0.26 9.16
N VAL A 55 -8.63 -0.41 8.18
CA VAL A 55 -8.29 -1.79 7.80
C VAL A 55 -7.94 -1.88 6.32
N SER A 56 -6.92 -2.67 5.99
CA SER A 56 -6.55 -2.95 4.60
C SER A 56 -7.32 -4.16 4.09
N MET A 57 -7.86 -4.07 2.85
CA MET A 57 -8.56 -5.16 2.19
C MET A 57 -7.59 -6.25 1.74
N VAL A 58 -6.50 -5.85 1.11
CA VAL A 58 -5.48 -6.78 0.60
C VAL A 58 -4.52 -7.12 1.73
N PRO A 59 -4.36 -8.41 2.08
CA PRO A 59 -3.41 -8.84 3.11
C PRO A 59 -1.96 -8.59 2.70
N LYS A 60 -1.10 -8.38 3.70
CA LYS A 60 0.36 -8.24 3.48
C LYS A 60 0.92 -9.46 2.73
N GLY A 61 1.81 -9.21 1.77
CA GLY A 61 2.46 -10.26 0.98
C GLY A 61 1.58 -10.87 -0.11
N THR A 62 0.45 -10.24 -0.42
CA THR A 62 -0.46 -10.66 -1.49
C THR A 62 -0.48 -9.58 -2.58
N SER A 63 -0.39 -9.99 -3.85
CA SER A 63 -0.50 -9.06 -4.97
C SER A 63 -1.93 -8.50 -5.08
N PRO A 64 -2.11 -7.16 -5.04
CA PRO A 64 -3.41 -6.55 -5.19
C PRO A 64 -3.97 -6.64 -6.61
N GLU A 65 -3.13 -6.98 -7.60
CA GLU A 65 -3.57 -7.11 -9.00
C GLU A 65 -4.44 -8.34 -9.22
N THR A 66 -4.20 -9.41 -8.47
CA THR A 66 -4.87 -10.71 -8.65
C THR A 66 -5.62 -11.18 -7.41
N TYR A 67 -5.78 -10.30 -6.42
CA TYR A 67 -6.43 -10.66 -5.15
C TYR A 67 -7.92 -10.90 -5.29
N ASP A 68 -8.39 -12.01 -4.71
CA ASP A 68 -9.82 -12.31 -4.55
C ASP A 68 -10.19 -12.29 -3.06
N PRO A 69 -11.14 -11.42 -2.63
CA PRO A 69 -11.52 -11.31 -1.24
C PRO A 69 -12.36 -12.51 -0.79
N THR A 70 -12.19 -12.88 0.47
CA THR A 70 -13.07 -13.87 1.10
C THR A 70 -14.47 -13.30 1.32
N PRO A 71 -15.54 -14.13 1.40
CA PRO A 71 -16.88 -13.67 1.73
C PRO A 71 -16.94 -12.89 3.04
N GLN A 72 -16.12 -13.26 4.03
CA GLN A 72 -16.04 -12.58 5.31
C GLN A 72 -15.52 -11.13 5.16
N GLN A 73 -14.49 -10.93 4.35
CA GLN A 73 -13.95 -9.59 4.08
C GLN A 73 -14.94 -8.69 3.32
N LEU A 74 -15.73 -9.26 2.42
CA LEU A 74 -16.81 -8.52 1.73
C LEU A 74 -17.89 -8.05 2.72
N VAL A 75 -18.24 -8.90 3.70
CA VAL A 75 -19.19 -8.53 4.77
C VAL A 75 -18.60 -7.44 5.67
N GLU A 76 -17.31 -7.51 6.01
CA GLU A 76 -16.62 -6.51 6.82
C GLU A 76 -16.51 -5.17 6.08
N LEU A 77 -16.16 -5.20 4.79
CA LEU A 77 -16.14 -4.01 3.94
C LEU A 77 -17.53 -3.36 3.86
N ALA A 78 -18.58 -4.15 3.66
CA ALA A 78 -19.95 -3.64 3.60
C ALA A 78 -20.41 -2.95 4.90
N ARG A 79 -19.78 -3.25 6.04
CA ARG A 79 -20.05 -2.59 7.34
C ARG A 79 -19.22 -1.34 7.57
N SER A 80 -18.24 -1.07 6.71
CA SER A 80 -17.38 0.11 6.84
C SER A 80 -18.15 1.40 6.57
N LYS A 81 -17.69 2.48 7.16
CA LYS A 81 -18.21 3.84 6.94
C LYS A 81 -17.88 4.34 5.54
N ALA A 82 -16.67 4.02 5.07
CA ALA A 82 -16.16 4.41 3.78
C ALA A 82 -15.12 3.41 3.27
N TYR A 83 -14.94 3.39 1.95
CA TYR A 83 -13.89 2.66 1.26
C TYR A 83 -13.01 3.64 0.46
N PHE A 84 -11.72 3.69 0.78
CA PHE A 84 -10.75 4.51 0.06
C PHE A 84 -9.95 3.61 -0.88
N ARG A 85 -9.95 3.94 -2.17
CA ARG A 85 -9.33 3.15 -3.23
C ARG A 85 -8.44 4.02 -4.13
N ILE A 86 -7.53 3.39 -4.85
CA ILE A 86 -6.75 4.02 -5.92
C ILE A 86 -7.62 4.21 -7.17
N GLY A 87 -8.47 3.24 -7.50
CA GLY A 87 -9.37 3.25 -8.64
C GLY A 87 -8.85 2.45 -9.84
N TYR A 88 -7.57 2.04 -9.87
CA TYR A 88 -6.92 1.39 -11.01
C TYR A 88 -6.26 0.05 -10.70
N ILE A 89 -6.23 -0.38 -9.46
CA ILE A 89 -5.69 -1.68 -9.04
C ILE A 89 -6.60 -2.81 -9.55
N GLY A 90 -6.05 -3.92 -10.00
CA GLY A 90 -6.80 -5.04 -10.59
C GLY A 90 -7.93 -5.57 -9.70
N PHE A 91 -7.70 -5.71 -8.39
CA PHE A 91 -8.74 -6.00 -7.42
C PHE A 91 -9.91 -5.00 -7.48
N GLU A 92 -9.61 -3.71 -7.48
CA GLU A 92 -10.61 -2.64 -7.48
C GLU A 92 -11.44 -2.66 -8.76
N GLN A 93 -10.78 -2.86 -9.92
CA GLN A 93 -11.43 -2.96 -11.21
C GLN A 93 -12.42 -4.14 -11.27
N THR A 94 -12.03 -5.28 -10.69
CA THR A 94 -12.84 -6.51 -10.71
C THR A 94 -14.03 -6.45 -9.75
N TRP A 95 -13.88 -5.80 -8.60
CA TRP A 95 -14.81 -5.92 -7.48
C TRP A 95 -15.67 -4.69 -7.21
N THR A 96 -15.32 -3.50 -7.69
CA THR A 96 -16.04 -2.25 -7.35
C THR A 96 -17.53 -2.30 -7.64
N ASP A 97 -17.93 -2.74 -8.84
CA ASP A 97 -19.35 -2.78 -9.21
C ASP A 97 -20.13 -3.73 -8.30
N LYS A 98 -19.58 -4.92 -8.05
CA LYS A 98 -20.17 -5.92 -7.14
C LYS A 98 -20.30 -5.40 -5.71
N LEU A 99 -19.31 -4.63 -5.24
CA LEU A 99 -19.31 -4.02 -3.92
C LEU A 99 -20.36 -2.91 -3.82
N THR A 100 -20.48 -2.07 -4.83
CA THR A 100 -21.49 -1.00 -4.90
C THR A 100 -22.89 -1.56 -4.86
N ASP A 101 -23.16 -2.62 -5.61
CA ASP A 101 -24.47 -3.28 -5.66
C ASP A 101 -24.86 -3.93 -4.32
N ASN A 102 -23.90 -4.53 -3.63
CA ASN A 102 -24.12 -5.26 -2.38
C ASN A 102 -24.05 -4.39 -1.11
N ALA A 103 -23.46 -3.19 -1.19
CA ALA A 103 -23.29 -2.27 -0.07
C ALA A 103 -23.64 -0.82 -0.46
N PRO A 104 -24.93 -0.51 -0.78
CA PRO A 104 -25.33 0.79 -1.32
C PRO A 104 -25.14 1.96 -0.34
N HIS A 105 -24.92 1.70 0.93
CA HIS A 105 -24.62 2.71 1.95
C HIS A 105 -23.11 3.00 2.10
N LEU A 106 -22.23 2.17 1.53
CA LEU A 106 -20.79 2.34 1.56
C LEU A 106 -20.38 3.50 0.66
N GLN A 107 -19.66 4.47 1.21
CA GLN A 107 -19.17 5.59 0.45
C GLN A 107 -17.80 5.25 -0.14
N PHE A 108 -17.67 5.38 -1.46
CA PHE A 108 -16.42 5.15 -2.18
C PHE A 108 -15.71 6.49 -2.44
N PHE A 109 -14.42 6.53 -2.19
CA PHE A 109 -13.58 7.70 -2.46
C PHE A 109 -12.33 7.27 -3.21
N ASP A 110 -12.09 7.90 -4.37
CA ASP A 110 -10.92 7.66 -5.21
C ASP A 110 -9.77 8.57 -4.79
N MET A 111 -8.68 7.97 -4.34
CA MET A 111 -7.51 8.70 -3.87
C MET A 111 -6.59 9.16 -5.02
N SER A 112 -6.87 8.76 -6.25
CA SER A 112 -6.13 9.17 -7.44
C SER A 112 -6.60 10.50 -8.05
N GLN A 113 -7.64 11.13 -7.52
CA GLN A 113 -8.16 12.38 -8.10
C GLN A 113 -7.08 13.46 -8.12
N GLY A 114 -6.84 14.05 -9.32
CA GLY A 114 -5.82 15.09 -9.51
C GLY A 114 -4.39 14.57 -9.70
N VAL A 115 -4.17 13.27 -9.70
CA VAL A 115 -2.87 12.68 -10.04
C VAL A 115 -2.66 12.75 -11.56
N ASP A 116 -1.45 13.16 -11.97
CA ASP A 116 -1.00 13.07 -13.36
C ASP A 116 -0.65 11.60 -13.67
N LEU A 117 -1.59 10.91 -14.31
CA LEU A 117 -1.54 9.46 -14.52
C LEU A 117 -0.58 9.09 -15.65
N ILE A 118 0.18 8.01 -15.45
CA ILE A 118 0.96 7.35 -16.47
C ILE A 118 0.04 6.34 -17.18
N TYR A 119 -0.03 6.45 -18.52
CA TYR A 119 -0.81 5.53 -19.35
C TYR A 119 0.12 4.53 -20.01
N ASP A 120 -0.12 3.25 -19.77
CA ASP A 120 0.60 2.17 -20.44
C ASP A 120 -0.14 1.79 -21.73
N ASN A 121 0.45 2.13 -22.86
CA ASN A 121 -0.09 1.81 -24.18
C ASN A 121 0.23 0.37 -24.62
N THR A 122 0.96 -0.42 -23.83
CA THR A 122 1.38 -1.79 -24.19
C THR A 122 0.27 -2.84 -23.96
N HIS A 123 -0.77 -2.51 -23.21
CA HIS A 123 -1.88 -3.42 -22.86
C HIS A 123 -3.16 -3.22 -23.66
N VAL A 124 -3.09 -2.64 -24.87
CA VAL A 124 -4.26 -2.60 -25.77
C VAL A 124 -4.52 -4.00 -26.31
N HIS A 125 -5.23 -4.82 -25.56
CA HIS A 125 -5.84 -6.04 -26.10
C HIS A 125 -7.00 -5.63 -27.02
N HIS A 126 -6.83 -5.82 -28.33
CA HIS A 126 -7.92 -5.76 -29.29
C HIS A 126 -8.92 -6.87 -28.98
N HIS A 127 -9.90 -6.60 -28.14
CA HIS A 127 -11.11 -7.42 -28.09
C HIS A 127 -12.00 -7.05 -29.27
N ALA A 128 -12.37 -8.07 -30.03
CA ALA A 128 -13.24 -7.97 -31.20
C ALA A 128 -14.52 -7.18 -30.84
N ALA A 129 -14.89 -6.26 -31.74
CA ALA A 129 -16.07 -5.45 -31.70
C ALA A 129 -17.33 -6.28 -31.41
N ASN A 130 -17.93 -6.08 -30.22
CA ASN A 130 -19.36 -6.21 -29.91
C ASN A 130 -19.58 -6.33 -28.39
N GLU A 131 -19.24 -5.30 -27.61
CA GLU A 131 -19.85 -5.13 -26.28
C GLU A 131 -19.93 -3.62 -25.96
N LYS A 132 -21.03 -3.24 -25.32
CA LYS A 132 -21.35 -1.85 -24.96
C LYS A 132 -20.19 -1.20 -24.21
N GLU A 133 -19.87 0.02 -24.60
CA GLU A 133 -18.83 0.86 -23.99
C GLU A 133 -18.98 0.99 -22.48
N HIS A 134 -18.42 0.05 -21.76
CA HIS A 134 -17.87 0.33 -20.43
C HIS A 134 -16.45 0.81 -20.70
N GLN A 135 -16.17 2.09 -20.47
CA GLN A 135 -14.82 2.64 -20.47
C GLN A 135 -14.05 1.96 -19.32
N HIS A 136 -13.52 0.77 -19.58
CA HIS A 136 -12.47 0.24 -18.73
C HIS A 136 -11.27 1.17 -18.88
N ALA A 137 -10.71 1.63 -17.77
CA ALA A 137 -9.48 2.43 -17.72
C ALA A 137 -8.30 1.53 -18.16
N ILE A 138 -8.28 1.16 -19.42
CA ILE A 138 -7.29 0.30 -20.06
C ILE A 138 -5.97 1.09 -20.04
N GLY A 139 -4.95 0.54 -19.37
CA GLY A 139 -3.58 1.02 -19.45
C GLY A 139 -3.19 2.14 -18.49
N VAL A 140 -3.86 2.32 -17.36
CA VAL A 140 -3.37 3.23 -16.32
C VAL A 140 -2.41 2.46 -15.41
N GLU A 141 -1.21 3.01 -15.22
CA GLU A 141 -0.25 2.53 -14.23
C GLU A 141 -0.81 2.79 -12.81
N PRO A 142 -1.11 1.76 -12.00
CA PRO A 142 -1.87 1.95 -10.77
C PRO A 142 -1.02 2.40 -9.56
N HIS A 143 0.32 2.24 -9.60
CA HIS A 143 1.21 2.36 -8.43
C HIS A 143 1.50 3.81 -8.04
N ILE A 144 0.47 4.67 -8.05
CA ILE A 144 0.58 6.12 -7.81
C ILE A 144 1.18 6.48 -6.45
N TRP A 145 1.00 5.62 -5.43
CA TRP A 145 1.49 5.85 -4.07
C TRP A 145 3.02 5.82 -3.94
N ASN A 146 3.72 5.23 -4.93
CA ASN A 146 5.18 5.18 -4.96
C ASN A 146 5.80 6.45 -5.57
N SER A 147 5.25 7.60 -5.20
CA SER A 147 5.67 8.94 -5.58
C SER A 147 5.39 9.90 -4.42
N ALA A 148 6.36 10.70 -4.02
CA ALA A 148 6.17 11.70 -2.98
C ALA A 148 5.21 12.83 -3.44
N VAL A 149 5.23 13.18 -4.71
CA VAL A 149 4.32 14.16 -5.31
C VAL A 149 2.88 13.66 -5.24
N ASN A 150 2.65 12.42 -5.69
CA ASN A 150 1.32 11.82 -5.65
C ASN A 150 0.85 11.53 -4.20
N ALA A 151 1.76 11.18 -3.30
CA ALA A 151 1.43 10.96 -1.88
C ALA A 151 0.81 12.21 -1.23
N GLN A 152 1.25 13.42 -1.60
CA GLN A 152 0.61 14.66 -1.14
C GLN A 152 -0.81 14.83 -1.70
N ILE A 153 -1.03 14.48 -2.97
CA ILE A 153 -2.36 14.50 -3.60
C ILE A 153 -3.28 13.49 -2.92
N ILE A 154 -2.80 12.26 -2.70
CA ILE A 154 -3.52 11.21 -1.97
C ILE A 154 -3.90 11.69 -0.57
N ALA A 155 -2.96 12.30 0.17
CA ALA A 155 -3.21 12.86 1.50
C ALA A 155 -4.31 13.94 1.47
N GLY A 156 -4.31 14.81 0.45
CA GLY A 156 -5.34 15.83 0.23
C GLY A 156 -6.72 15.22 -0.04
N ASN A 157 -6.79 14.16 -0.83
CA ASN A 157 -8.03 13.43 -1.09
C ASN A 157 -8.56 12.73 0.17
N ILE A 158 -7.68 12.14 0.98
CA ILE A 158 -8.04 11.55 2.28
C ILE A 158 -8.59 12.62 3.23
N LEU A 159 -7.95 13.78 3.35
CA LEU A 159 -8.46 14.91 4.15
C LEU A 159 -9.86 15.31 3.70
N SER A 160 -10.08 15.44 2.41
CA SER A 160 -11.37 15.79 1.81
C SER A 160 -12.45 14.75 2.15
N ALA A 161 -12.12 13.47 2.03
CA ALA A 161 -13.01 12.35 2.36
C ALA A 161 -13.36 12.34 3.86
N LEU A 162 -12.37 12.50 4.74
CA LEU A 162 -12.60 12.54 6.19
C LEU A 162 -13.49 13.70 6.61
N ARG A 163 -13.30 14.90 6.04
CA ARG A 163 -14.18 16.05 6.26
C ARG A 163 -15.63 15.80 5.81
N ASN A 164 -15.80 15.00 4.77
CA ASN A 164 -17.13 14.64 4.28
C ASN A 164 -17.86 13.69 5.24
N ILE A 165 -17.17 12.63 5.70
CA ILE A 165 -17.78 11.55 6.48
C ILE A 165 -17.87 11.83 7.98
N ASP A 166 -17.08 12.79 8.50
CA ASP A 166 -17.01 13.14 9.93
C ASP A 166 -16.91 14.65 10.12
N LYS A 167 -18.04 15.32 9.84
CA LYS A 167 -18.18 16.76 10.01
C LYS A 167 -18.02 17.18 11.47
N GLY A 168 -17.33 18.28 11.70
CA GLY A 168 -17.08 18.82 13.04
C GLY A 168 -15.71 18.47 13.63
N ASN A 169 -14.93 17.62 12.96
CA ASN A 169 -13.53 17.32 13.32
C ASN A 169 -12.53 17.85 12.27
N GLU A 170 -12.91 18.83 11.47
CA GLU A 170 -12.15 19.33 10.33
C GLU A 170 -10.76 19.87 10.71
N ASP A 171 -10.67 20.64 11.82
CA ASP A 171 -9.41 21.20 12.29
C ASP A 171 -8.44 20.09 12.78
N PHE A 172 -8.98 19.06 13.44
CA PHE A 172 -8.20 17.89 13.87
C PHE A 172 -7.55 17.18 12.66
N TYR A 173 -8.32 16.96 11.59
CA TYR A 173 -7.79 16.32 10.38
C TYR A 173 -6.80 17.22 9.64
N LEU A 174 -7.05 18.54 9.60
CA LEU A 174 -6.17 19.51 8.95
C LEU A 174 -4.79 19.56 9.62
N GLU A 175 -4.73 19.58 10.95
CA GLU A 175 -3.46 19.57 11.69
C GLU A 175 -2.63 18.32 11.38
N ARG A 176 -3.28 17.16 11.39
CA ARG A 176 -2.64 15.88 11.09
C ARG A 176 -2.21 15.77 9.63
N TYR A 177 -3.04 16.22 8.71
CA TYR A 177 -2.69 16.34 7.29
C TYR A 177 -1.43 17.19 7.10
N ASN A 178 -1.37 18.38 7.69
CA ASN A 178 -0.20 19.25 7.60
C ASN A 178 1.06 18.57 8.18
N THR A 179 0.89 17.74 9.20
CA THR A 179 2.00 16.97 9.77
C THR A 179 2.47 15.88 8.82
N LEU A 180 1.55 15.15 8.18
CA LEU A 180 1.87 14.16 7.16
C LEU A 180 2.55 14.78 5.94
N CYS A 181 2.04 15.92 5.43
CA CYS A 181 2.65 16.62 4.30
C CYS A 181 4.12 16.99 4.57
N ARG A 182 4.43 17.52 5.77
CA ARG A 182 5.83 17.81 6.15
C ARG A 182 6.72 16.57 6.15
N LYS A 183 6.20 15.42 6.55
CA LYS A 183 6.95 14.15 6.50
C LYS A 183 7.20 13.69 5.06
N ILE A 184 6.18 13.77 4.20
CA ILE A 184 6.31 13.45 2.77
C ILE A 184 7.33 14.38 2.11
N GLU A 185 7.27 15.69 2.35
CA GLU A 185 8.23 16.69 1.84
C GLU A 185 9.65 16.40 2.31
N HIS A 186 9.81 16.04 3.57
CA HIS A 186 11.11 15.67 4.12
C HIS A 186 11.67 14.40 3.44
N THR A 187 10.82 13.40 3.24
CA THR A 187 11.18 12.16 2.53
C THR A 187 11.59 12.45 1.08
N ASP A 188 10.82 13.26 0.34
CA ASP A 188 11.17 13.71 -1.02
C ASP A 188 12.54 14.39 -1.06
N SER A 189 12.77 15.33 -0.12
CA SER A 189 14.04 16.04 -0.02
C SER A 189 15.23 15.09 0.21
N LEU A 190 15.08 14.11 1.08
CA LEU A 190 16.11 13.09 1.35
C LEU A 190 16.36 12.19 0.14
N ILE A 191 15.31 11.78 -0.58
CA ILE A 191 15.42 10.99 -1.82
C ILE A 191 16.21 11.77 -2.86
N ARG A 192 15.82 13.04 -3.14
CA ARG A 192 16.53 13.91 -4.09
C ARG A 192 18.00 14.10 -3.72
N GLN A 193 18.28 14.34 -2.45
CA GLN A 193 19.64 14.47 -1.96
C GLN A 193 20.45 13.18 -2.17
N THR A 194 19.85 12.04 -1.89
CA THR A 194 20.48 10.72 -2.03
C THR A 194 20.81 10.42 -3.50
N LEU A 195 19.84 10.64 -4.39
CA LEU A 195 20.01 10.39 -5.83
C LEU A 195 20.87 11.43 -6.56
N ALA A 196 21.03 12.63 -5.99
CA ALA A 196 21.98 13.63 -6.52
C ALA A 196 23.45 13.34 -6.18
N THR A 197 23.74 12.27 -5.41
CA THR A 197 25.12 11.89 -5.08
C THR A 197 25.85 11.43 -6.34
N PRO A 198 27.07 11.93 -6.61
CA PRO A 198 27.83 11.52 -7.78
C PRO A 198 28.04 10.00 -7.85
N GLY A 199 27.66 9.39 -8.97
CA GLY A 199 27.73 7.93 -9.16
C GLY A 199 26.47 7.18 -8.72
N ALA A 200 25.39 7.86 -8.37
CA ALA A 200 24.08 7.24 -8.23
C ALA A 200 23.59 6.63 -9.55
N ASP A 201 22.80 5.57 -9.46
CA ASP A 201 22.26 4.87 -10.62
C ASP A 201 21.19 5.72 -11.32
N HIS A 202 21.18 5.69 -12.66
CA HIS A 202 20.16 6.33 -13.49
C HIS A 202 19.12 5.34 -14.02
N ALA A 203 19.42 4.05 -13.95
CA ALA A 203 18.55 2.97 -14.38
C ALA A 203 18.55 1.84 -13.36
N PHE A 204 17.44 1.14 -13.25
CA PHE A 204 17.30 -0.06 -12.44
C PHE A 204 16.34 -1.05 -13.08
N MET A 205 16.55 -2.33 -12.80
CA MET A 205 15.55 -3.35 -13.09
C MET A 205 14.65 -3.59 -11.89
N ILE A 206 13.43 -3.99 -12.16
CA ILE A 206 12.45 -4.39 -11.16
C ILE A 206 11.64 -5.58 -11.70
N TYR A 207 11.26 -6.52 -10.83
CA TYR A 207 10.49 -7.67 -11.32
C TYR A 207 9.14 -7.21 -11.87
N HIS A 208 8.26 -6.67 -11.03
CA HIS A 208 6.99 -6.05 -11.40
C HIS A 208 7.13 -4.51 -11.39
N PRO A 209 6.65 -3.78 -12.41
CA PRO A 209 6.97 -2.36 -12.63
C PRO A 209 6.29 -1.39 -11.68
N ALA A 210 6.39 -1.59 -10.37
CA ALA A 210 5.68 -0.83 -9.35
C ALA A 210 6.29 0.56 -9.04
N LEU A 211 7.41 0.95 -9.65
CA LEU A 211 8.11 2.21 -9.35
C LEU A 211 8.09 3.22 -10.50
N SER A 212 7.12 3.14 -11.42
CA SER A 212 7.03 4.00 -12.60
C SER A 212 6.90 5.48 -12.23
N TYR A 213 6.10 5.82 -11.22
CA TYR A 213 5.98 7.20 -10.74
C TYR A 213 7.21 7.68 -9.98
N PHE A 214 7.86 6.82 -9.21
CA PHE A 214 9.14 7.10 -8.60
C PHE A 214 10.19 7.40 -9.67
N ALA A 215 10.31 6.55 -10.68
CA ALA A 215 11.25 6.74 -11.78
C ALA A 215 11.00 8.07 -12.52
N ARG A 216 9.73 8.40 -12.85
CA ARG A 216 9.35 9.66 -13.45
C ARG A 216 9.80 10.88 -12.62
N ASP A 217 9.48 10.86 -11.34
CA ASP A 217 9.64 12.03 -10.45
C ASP A 217 11.13 12.33 -10.15
N TYR A 218 11.99 11.31 -10.25
CA TYR A 218 13.43 11.44 -9.98
C TYR A 218 14.32 11.27 -11.22
N GLY A 219 13.73 11.19 -12.43
CA GLY A 219 14.48 11.12 -13.69
C GLY A 219 15.25 9.82 -13.87
N LEU A 220 14.71 8.70 -13.39
CA LEU A 220 15.29 7.37 -13.49
C LEU A 220 14.64 6.57 -14.62
N HIS A 221 15.34 5.55 -15.12
CA HIS A 221 14.83 4.60 -16.10
C HIS A 221 14.50 3.26 -15.41
N GLN A 222 13.21 2.90 -15.35
CA GLN A 222 12.74 1.62 -14.84
C GLN A 222 12.65 0.59 -15.98
N ILE A 223 13.23 -0.60 -15.78
CA ILE A 223 13.20 -1.73 -16.71
C ILE A 223 12.45 -2.88 -16.03
N SER A 224 11.31 -3.32 -16.56
CA SER A 224 10.54 -4.45 -16.02
C SER A 224 11.12 -5.79 -16.46
N ILE A 225 11.18 -6.76 -15.52
CA ILE A 225 11.56 -8.15 -15.84
C ILE A 225 10.39 -8.93 -16.36
N GLU A 226 9.21 -8.79 -15.74
CA GLU A 226 7.99 -9.43 -16.23
C GLU A 226 7.55 -8.85 -17.57
N GLU A 227 6.81 -9.63 -18.34
CA GLU A 227 6.27 -9.26 -19.64
C GLU A 227 4.73 -9.32 -19.58
N GLY A 228 4.10 -8.14 -19.36
CA GLY A 228 2.64 -8.05 -19.28
C GLY A 228 2.02 -8.88 -18.15
N GLY A 229 2.59 -8.85 -16.95
CA GLY A 229 2.12 -9.60 -15.79
C GLY A 229 2.46 -11.10 -15.83
N LYS A 230 3.38 -11.52 -16.72
CA LYS A 230 3.78 -12.93 -16.89
C LYS A 230 5.30 -13.09 -16.68
N GLU A 231 5.71 -14.31 -16.35
CA GLU A 231 7.12 -14.66 -16.33
C GLU A 231 7.77 -14.42 -17.71
N PRO A 232 9.00 -13.88 -17.74
CA PRO A 232 9.70 -13.60 -19.00
C PRO A 232 10.03 -14.88 -19.76
N SER A 233 9.91 -14.83 -21.09
CA SER A 233 10.37 -15.90 -21.97
C SER A 233 11.92 -15.98 -21.95
N PRO A 234 12.53 -17.12 -22.34
CA PRO A 234 14.00 -17.22 -22.45
C PRO A 234 14.61 -16.19 -23.40
N ALA A 235 13.89 -15.83 -24.49
CA ALA A 235 14.32 -14.80 -25.42
C ALA A 235 14.31 -13.41 -24.78
N HIS A 236 13.26 -13.12 -24.01
CA HIS A 236 13.14 -11.86 -23.26
C HIS A 236 14.20 -11.76 -22.18
N LEU A 237 14.47 -12.83 -21.40
CA LEU A 237 15.57 -12.85 -20.43
C LEU A 237 16.91 -12.51 -21.06
N LYS A 238 17.21 -13.07 -22.27
CA LYS A 238 18.42 -12.71 -22.97
C LYS A 238 18.47 -11.23 -23.34
N ALA A 239 17.37 -10.67 -23.86
CA ALA A 239 17.29 -9.26 -24.20
C ALA A 239 17.47 -8.36 -22.95
N LEU A 240 16.92 -8.76 -21.79
CA LEU A 240 17.10 -8.06 -20.52
C LEU A 240 18.56 -8.07 -20.05
N ILE A 241 19.29 -9.17 -20.22
CA ILE A 241 20.74 -9.24 -19.91
C ILE A 241 21.52 -8.26 -20.79
N ASP A 242 21.26 -8.26 -22.09
CA ASP A 242 21.90 -7.34 -23.04
C ASP A 242 21.59 -5.86 -22.70
N LEU A 243 20.31 -5.57 -22.34
CA LEU A 243 19.86 -4.23 -21.94
C LEU A 243 20.47 -3.79 -20.60
N CYS A 244 20.57 -4.69 -19.63
CA CYS A 244 21.19 -4.45 -18.34
C CYS A 244 22.63 -3.96 -18.48
N GLN A 245 23.39 -4.57 -19.42
CA GLN A 245 24.76 -4.16 -19.71
C GLN A 245 24.83 -2.83 -20.47
N ALA A 246 23.89 -2.61 -21.41
CA ALA A 246 23.87 -1.38 -22.21
C ALA A 246 23.52 -0.13 -21.39
N GLU A 247 22.65 -0.27 -20.39
CA GLU A 247 22.15 0.80 -19.53
C GLU A 247 22.95 0.94 -18.21
N ASP A 248 24.05 0.17 -18.04
CA ASP A 248 24.86 0.13 -16.80
C ASP A 248 24.00 -0.10 -15.54
N VAL A 249 23.00 -1.00 -15.62
CA VAL A 249 22.15 -1.33 -14.50
C VAL A 249 22.94 -2.08 -13.45
N ARG A 250 22.91 -1.59 -12.20
CA ARG A 250 23.64 -2.18 -11.07
C ARG A 250 22.72 -2.82 -10.03
N VAL A 251 21.43 -2.51 -10.09
CA VAL A 251 20.43 -2.96 -9.10
C VAL A 251 19.24 -3.59 -9.79
N ILE A 252 18.80 -4.74 -9.27
CA ILE A 252 17.54 -5.39 -9.61
C ILE A 252 16.68 -5.45 -8.36
N PHE A 253 15.53 -4.80 -8.38
CA PHE A 253 14.54 -4.87 -7.31
C PHE A 253 13.61 -6.06 -7.47
N VAL A 254 13.30 -6.74 -6.37
CA VAL A 254 12.33 -7.85 -6.33
C VAL A 254 11.37 -7.65 -5.16
N GLN A 255 10.08 -7.75 -5.42
CA GLN A 255 9.02 -7.66 -4.43
C GLN A 255 8.72 -9.05 -3.84
N PRO A 256 8.19 -9.13 -2.60
CA PRO A 256 7.97 -10.39 -1.89
C PRO A 256 6.89 -11.29 -2.53
N GLU A 257 6.01 -10.72 -3.37
CA GLU A 257 4.94 -11.43 -4.07
C GLU A 257 5.44 -12.26 -5.27
N PHE A 258 6.69 -12.05 -5.70
CA PHE A 258 7.23 -12.63 -6.94
C PHE A 258 8.43 -13.55 -6.70
N ASP A 259 8.61 -14.51 -7.60
CA ASP A 259 9.76 -15.43 -7.59
C ASP A 259 11.03 -14.70 -8.09
N LYS A 260 12.07 -14.76 -7.30
CA LYS A 260 13.34 -14.07 -7.59
C LYS A 260 14.27 -14.80 -8.58
N ARG A 261 13.95 -16.04 -9.01
CA ARG A 261 14.86 -16.86 -9.84
C ARG A 261 15.28 -16.18 -11.14
N ASN A 262 14.35 -15.51 -11.81
CA ASN A 262 14.66 -14.78 -13.07
C ASN A 262 15.57 -13.59 -12.79
N ALA A 263 15.35 -12.83 -11.73
CA ALA A 263 16.23 -11.74 -11.29
C ALA A 263 17.63 -12.24 -10.91
N GLU A 264 17.71 -13.35 -10.17
CA GLU A 264 18.99 -13.99 -9.82
C GLU A 264 19.74 -14.49 -11.07
N THR A 265 19.02 -15.00 -12.07
CA THR A 265 19.63 -15.43 -13.35
C THR A 265 20.26 -14.25 -14.09
N ILE A 266 19.56 -13.12 -14.20
CA ILE A 266 20.11 -11.90 -14.80
C ILE A 266 21.32 -11.41 -13.99
N ALA A 267 21.20 -11.36 -12.66
CA ALA A 267 22.26 -10.90 -11.78
C ALA A 267 23.55 -11.72 -11.91
N GLN A 268 23.45 -13.05 -12.03
CA GLN A 268 24.60 -13.93 -12.26
C GLN A 268 25.32 -13.66 -13.57
N GLN A 269 24.61 -13.22 -14.60
CA GLN A 269 25.19 -12.94 -15.92
C GLN A 269 25.75 -11.52 -16.05
N THR A 270 25.25 -10.57 -15.25
CA THR A 270 25.55 -9.14 -15.37
C THR A 270 26.40 -8.59 -14.21
N GLY A 271 26.47 -9.32 -13.10
CA GLY A 271 27.10 -8.85 -11.87
C GLY A 271 26.27 -7.84 -11.07
N THR A 272 24.98 -7.64 -11.42
CA THR A 272 24.07 -6.76 -10.69
C THR A 272 23.70 -7.31 -9.32
N LYS A 273 23.22 -6.44 -8.43
CA LYS A 273 22.76 -6.82 -7.09
C LYS A 273 21.24 -6.99 -7.10
N VAL A 274 20.75 -8.12 -6.59
CA VAL A 274 19.31 -8.30 -6.32
C VAL A 274 18.99 -7.77 -4.94
N ILE A 275 18.08 -6.80 -4.86
CA ILE A 275 17.69 -6.12 -3.61
C ILE A 275 16.18 -6.30 -3.41
N PRO A 276 15.74 -6.88 -2.27
CA PRO A 276 14.34 -6.97 -1.95
C PRO A 276 13.80 -5.59 -1.59
N ILE A 277 12.61 -5.27 -2.10
CA ILE A 277 11.82 -4.08 -1.76
C ILE A 277 10.37 -4.47 -1.52
N ASN A 278 9.62 -3.62 -0.82
CA ASN A 278 8.19 -3.82 -0.62
C ASN A 278 7.38 -2.55 -0.93
N PRO A 279 7.06 -2.29 -2.20
CA PRO A 279 6.26 -1.12 -2.61
C PRO A 279 4.86 -1.06 -1.95
N LEU A 280 4.40 -2.16 -1.34
CA LEU A 280 3.16 -2.23 -0.56
C LEU A 280 3.40 -2.09 0.95
N SER A 281 4.57 -1.59 1.38
CA SER A 281 4.87 -1.40 2.80
C SER A 281 3.93 -0.40 3.46
N TYR A 282 3.49 -0.72 4.69
CA TYR A 282 2.86 0.26 5.57
C TYR A 282 3.83 1.38 5.96
N ASP A 283 5.11 1.05 6.16
CA ASP A 283 6.17 1.99 6.50
C ASP A 283 6.68 2.71 5.24
N TRP A 284 5.78 3.48 4.61
CA TRP A 284 5.97 4.08 3.29
C TRP A 284 7.22 4.98 3.20
N GLU A 285 7.47 5.83 4.22
CA GLU A 285 8.62 6.73 4.24
C GLU A 285 9.94 5.96 4.23
N GLU A 286 10.02 4.89 5.05
CA GLU A 286 11.22 4.05 5.12
C GLU A 286 11.46 3.33 3.79
N GLU A 287 10.42 2.78 3.18
CA GLU A 287 10.52 2.05 1.93
C GLU A 287 10.97 2.94 0.76
N MET A 288 10.41 4.15 0.64
CA MET A 288 10.85 5.12 -0.37
C MET A 288 12.33 5.48 -0.21
N LEU A 289 12.79 5.65 1.03
CA LEU A 289 14.20 5.92 1.32
C LEU A 289 15.09 4.69 1.06
N ASN A 290 14.59 3.47 1.30
CA ASN A 290 15.32 2.24 0.99
C ASN A 290 15.59 2.08 -0.51
N VAL A 291 14.57 2.35 -1.34
CA VAL A 291 14.73 2.38 -2.80
C VAL A 291 15.81 3.38 -3.23
N ALA A 292 15.73 4.61 -2.73
CA ALA A 292 16.73 5.65 -3.06
C ALA A 292 18.14 5.27 -2.61
N LYS A 293 18.30 4.75 -1.39
CA LYS A 293 19.61 4.31 -0.86
C LYS A 293 20.22 3.15 -1.64
N ALA A 294 19.37 2.26 -2.17
CA ALA A 294 19.84 1.14 -3.00
C ALA A 294 20.46 1.62 -4.31
N LEU A 295 19.95 2.73 -4.86
CA LEU A 295 20.44 3.37 -6.10
C LEU A 295 21.60 4.34 -5.87
N ALA A 296 21.91 4.68 -4.62
CA ALA A 296 23.06 5.51 -4.28
C ALA A 296 24.37 4.69 -4.35
N PRO A 297 25.52 5.34 -4.66
CA PRO A 297 26.79 4.63 -4.69
C PRO A 297 27.07 4.03 -3.31
N GLN A 298 27.27 2.72 -3.28
CA GLN A 298 27.70 2.04 -2.07
C GLN A 298 29.11 2.51 -1.72
N ALA A 299 29.34 2.96 -0.49
CA ALA A 299 30.68 3.23 -0.03
C ALA A 299 31.54 1.97 -0.27
N ALA A 300 32.67 2.13 -0.99
CA ALA A 300 33.58 1.02 -1.23
C ALA A 300 33.94 0.43 0.13
N THR A 301 33.47 -0.77 0.42
CA THR A 301 33.92 -1.55 1.56
C THR A 301 35.41 -1.83 1.32
N LYS A 302 36.25 -1.13 2.10
CA LYS A 302 37.72 -1.34 2.10
C LYS A 302 38.03 -2.69 2.73
#